data_9348576bc4c8fd1335f292282d289fc8
#
_entry.id   9348576bc4c8fd1335f292282d289fc8
#
_cell.length_a   1.000
_cell.length_b   1.000
_cell.length_c   1.000
_cell.angle_alpha   90.00
_cell.angle_beta   90.00
_cell.angle_gamma   90.00
#
_symmetry.space_group_name_H-M   'P 1'
#
loop_
_entity.id
_entity.type
_entity.pdbx_description
1 polymer ?
#
loop_
_entity_poly.entity_id
_entity_poly.type
_entity_poly.pdbx_seq_one_letter_code
_entity_poly.pdbx_strand_id
1 'polypeptide(L)'
;NISKIIFLFRRIGFIVKFKEVKNYLNFNPSDLIDQLFEEALNMPVSPDPGWANFDNADFTASGKNRGAFFRDHQKIVFEDFLNNGFRERLTLFWSNHFVTEYYMYNHPAYTFRYYNNLQKYALGNFKEFVRIIGLDDAMLMYLNGYENKNNAPNENYSRELYELFTLGEGNGYSQDDITETARALTGYNSRQNGGPITFNPNRFDDSDKTIFGRTGNWDYDDVIDILFEEKSDLISNFICTKIYKHFVSPNVNDQIISELSSEFIQNNFEL
;
A
#
# COMPACT_ATOMS: atom_id res chain seq x y z
N ASN A 1 -26.23 23.28 6.64
CA ASN A 1 -25.66 21.96 6.88
C ASN A 1 -25.47 21.13 5.59
N ILE A 2 -26.45 21.12 4.66
CA ILE A 2 -26.43 20.30 3.43
C ILE A 2 -25.16 20.52 2.58
N SER A 3 -24.71 21.77 2.43
CA SER A 3 -23.49 22.12 1.68
C SER A 3 -22.23 21.53 2.29
N LYS A 4 -22.15 21.47 3.63
CA LYS A 4 -21.03 20.85 4.35
C LYS A 4 -20.99 19.34 4.13
N ILE A 5 -22.15 18.69 4.18
CA ILE A 5 -22.27 17.25 3.95
C ILE A 5 -21.89 16.92 2.50
N ILE A 6 -22.40 17.66 1.52
CA ILE A 6 -22.02 17.50 0.11
C ILE A 6 -20.52 17.71 -0.09
N PHE A 7 -19.95 18.72 0.57
CA PHE A 7 -18.50 18.97 0.52
C PHE A 7 -17.72 17.77 1.07
N LEU A 8 -18.10 17.24 2.23
CA LEU A 8 -17.48 16.06 2.83
C LEU A 8 -17.53 14.87 1.86
N PHE A 9 -18.71 14.48 1.38
CA PHE A 9 -18.86 13.35 0.45
C PHE A 9 -18.09 13.51 -0.86
N ARG A 10 -17.90 14.74 -1.34
CA ARG A 10 -17.04 15.00 -2.51
C ARG A 10 -15.55 14.81 -2.22
N ARG A 11 -15.13 14.98 -0.96
CA ARG A 11 -13.74 14.78 -0.54
C ARG A 11 -13.41 13.30 -0.32
N ILE A 12 -14.31 12.57 0.33
CA ILE A 12 -14.09 11.21 0.79
C ILE A 12 -14.76 10.13 -0.07
N GLY A 13 -15.45 10.50 -1.15
CA GLY A 13 -16.12 9.56 -2.04
C GLY A 13 -15.96 9.93 -3.51
N PHE A 14 -16.56 9.12 -4.37
CA PHE A 14 -16.58 9.34 -5.83
C PHE A 14 -17.90 9.92 -6.30
N ILE A 15 -19.00 9.59 -5.62
CA ILE A 15 -20.36 9.96 -5.98
C ILE A 15 -21.08 10.51 -4.76
N VAL A 16 -21.85 11.58 -4.97
CA VAL A 16 -22.74 12.13 -3.95
C VAL A 16 -24.17 11.73 -4.29
N LYS A 17 -24.70 10.72 -3.62
CA LYS A 17 -26.09 10.30 -3.79
C LYS A 17 -26.99 11.18 -2.91
N PHE A 18 -27.91 11.93 -3.53
CA PHE A 18 -28.78 12.86 -2.81
C PHE A 18 -29.64 12.18 -1.71
N LYS A 19 -30.02 10.91 -1.93
CA LYS A 19 -30.73 10.12 -0.92
C LYS A 19 -29.89 9.92 0.35
N GLU A 20 -28.60 9.64 0.19
CA GLU A 20 -27.65 9.46 1.30
C GLU A 20 -27.45 10.77 2.06
N VAL A 21 -27.24 11.89 1.35
CA VAL A 21 -27.13 13.22 1.96
C VAL A 21 -28.31 13.54 2.87
N LYS A 22 -29.54 13.18 2.46
CA LYS A 22 -30.74 13.39 3.28
C LYS A 22 -30.71 12.65 4.61
N ASN A 23 -30.13 11.46 4.66
CA ASN A 23 -30.05 10.65 5.87
C ASN A 23 -29.16 11.31 6.94
N TYR A 24 -28.21 12.15 6.51
CA TYR A 24 -27.20 12.76 7.38
C TYR A 24 -27.48 14.24 7.72
N LEU A 25 -28.62 14.80 7.32
CA LEU A 25 -28.93 16.23 7.55
C LEU A 25 -28.94 16.65 9.02
N ASN A 26 -29.28 15.74 9.90
CA ASN A 26 -29.36 15.97 11.35
C ASN A 26 -28.12 15.48 12.13
N PHE A 27 -27.14 14.94 11.43
CA PHE A 27 -25.92 14.50 12.08
C PHE A 27 -25.04 15.70 12.48
N ASN A 28 -24.36 15.56 13.60
CA ASN A 28 -23.20 16.37 13.90
C ASN A 28 -22.07 15.98 12.93
N PRO A 29 -21.32 16.93 12.35
CA PRO A 29 -20.24 16.61 11.42
C PRO A 29 -19.17 15.66 11.97
N SER A 30 -18.84 15.73 13.27
CA SER A 30 -17.90 14.81 13.91
C SER A 30 -18.46 13.39 13.92
N ASP A 31 -19.66 13.20 14.41
CA ASP A 31 -20.31 11.89 14.51
C ASP A 31 -20.47 11.23 13.13
N LEU A 32 -20.70 12.05 12.08
CA LEU A 32 -20.75 11.57 10.70
C LEU A 32 -19.39 11.08 10.21
N ILE A 33 -18.32 11.79 10.52
CA ILE A 33 -16.95 11.38 10.17
C ILE A 33 -16.62 10.07 10.87
N ASP A 34 -16.85 9.97 12.17
CA ASP A 34 -16.59 8.78 12.97
C ASP A 34 -17.35 7.56 12.40
N GLN A 35 -18.63 7.73 12.06
CA GLN A 35 -19.42 6.67 11.44
C GLN A 35 -18.84 6.23 10.08
N LEU A 36 -18.41 7.15 9.23
CA LEU A 36 -17.84 6.83 7.92
C LEU A 36 -16.49 6.10 8.04
N PHE A 37 -15.69 6.43 9.06
CA PHE A 37 -14.47 5.69 9.37
C PHE A 37 -14.78 4.28 9.85
N GLU A 38 -15.71 4.10 10.78
CA GLU A 38 -16.16 2.79 11.26
C GLU A 38 -16.71 1.91 10.14
N GLU A 39 -17.53 2.48 9.24
CA GLU A 39 -18.05 1.78 8.07
C GLU A 39 -16.92 1.33 7.14
N ALA A 40 -15.92 2.17 6.88
CA ALA A 40 -14.79 1.86 6.03
C ALA A 40 -13.86 0.80 6.66
N LEU A 41 -13.61 0.88 7.95
CA LEU A 41 -12.76 -0.04 8.70
C LEU A 41 -13.37 -1.46 8.73
N ASN A 42 -14.68 -1.56 8.91
CA ASN A 42 -15.39 -2.84 9.01
C ASN A 42 -15.83 -3.41 7.64
N MET A 43 -15.55 -2.70 6.54
CA MET A 43 -15.96 -3.13 5.20
C MET A 43 -15.09 -4.30 4.72
N PRO A 44 -15.68 -5.44 4.30
CA PRO A 44 -14.91 -6.55 3.76
C PRO A 44 -14.21 -6.15 2.46
N VAL A 45 -13.09 -6.79 2.17
CA VAL A 45 -12.42 -6.70 0.86
C VAL A 45 -13.29 -7.32 -0.23
N SER A 46 -13.00 -7.01 -1.49
CA SER A 46 -13.71 -7.59 -2.63
C SER A 46 -13.61 -9.11 -2.62
N PRO A 47 -14.73 -9.83 -2.83
CA PRO A 47 -14.75 -11.28 -2.79
C PRO A 47 -13.93 -11.88 -3.94
N ASP A 48 -13.35 -13.06 -3.69
CA ASP A 48 -12.60 -13.82 -4.70
C ASP A 48 -13.50 -14.11 -5.93
N PRO A 49 -13.08 -13.65 -7.13
CA PRO A 49 -13.83 -13.90 -8.37
C PRO A 49 -13.61 -15.31 -8.92
N GLY A 50 -13.00 -16.23 -8.14
CA GLY A 50 -12.72 -17.60 -8.52
C GLY A 50 -11.42 -17.78 -9.32
N TRP A 51 -10.75 -16.70 -9.70
CA TRP A 51 -9.45 -16.74 -10.40
C TRP A 51 -8.34 -15.97 -9.64
N ALA A 52 -8.64 -15.48 -8.43
CA ALA A 52 -7.70 -14.70 -7.62
C ALA A 52 -6.41 -15.47 -7.27
N ASN A 53 -6.47 -16.79 -7.32
CA ASN A 53 -5.34 -17.67 -6.99
C ASN A 53 -4.85 -18.50 -8.20
N PHE A 54 -5.26 -18.15 -9.42
CA PHE A 54 -4.82 -18.84 -10.63
C PHE A 54 -3.32 -18.66 -10.86
N ASP A 55 -2.66 -19.78 -11.17
CA ASP A 55 -1.32 -19.81 -11.74
C ASP A 55 -1.35 -19.82 -13.29
N ASN A 56 -0.19 -20.01 -13.93
CA ASN A 56 -0.11 -20.04 -15.39
C ASN A 56 -0.85 -21.24 -16.01
N ALA A 57 -0.90 -22.40 -15.32
CA ALA A 57 -1.61 -23.57 -15.78
C ALA A 57 -3.13 -23.37 -15.72
N ASP A 58 -3.62 -22.76 -14.64
CA ASP A 58 -5.03 -22.45 -14.45
C ASP A 58 -5.53 -21.46 -15.51
N PHE A 59 -4.77 -20.39 -15.77
CA PHE A 59 -5.10 -19.46 -16.85
C PHE A 59 -5.14 -20.16 -18.22
N THR A 60 -4.20 -21.06 -18.49
CA THR A 60 -4.17 -21.83 -19.74
C THR A 60 -5.37 -22.78 -19.82
N ALA A 61 -5.66 -23.51 -18.76
CA ALA A 61 -6.78 -24.46 -18.68
C ALA A 61 -8.14 -23.77 -18.81
N SER A 62 -8.27 -22.50 -18.41
CA SER A 62 -9.49 -21.73 -18.53
C SER A 62 -9.93 -21.46 -19.97
N GLY A 63 -9.04 -21.58 -20.95
CA GLY A 63 -9.28 -21.25 -22.35
C GLY A 63 -9.49 -19.77 -22.65
N LYS A 64 -9.32 -18.89 -21.63
CA LYS A 64 -9.45 -17.43 -21.78
C LYS A 64 -8.08 -16.76 -21.77
N ASN A 65 -7.94 -15.67 -22.51
CA ASN A 65 -6.74 -14.85 -22.42
C ASN A 65 -6.73 -14.02 -21.12
N ARG A 66 -5.53 -13.66 -20.63
CA ARG A 66 -5.37 -12.89 -19.38
C ARG A 66 -6.05 -11.54 -19.40
N GLY A 67 -6.16 -10.91 -20.57
CA GLY A 67 -6.89 -9.65 -20.74
C GLY A 67 -8.39 -9.76 -20.43
N ALA A 68 -8.99 -10.93 -20.52
CA ALA A 68 -10.39 -11.14 -20.11
C ALA A 68 -10.52 -11.05 -18.57
N PHE A 69 -9.62 -11.67 -17.83
CA PHE A 69 -9.58 -11.61 -16.37
C PHE A 69 -9.20 -10.20 -15.86
N PHE A 70 -8.31 -9.51 -16.58
CA PHE A 70 -7.98 -8.13 -16.24
C PHE A 70 -9.18 -7.19 -16.43
N ARG A 71 -9.97 -7.36 -17.50
CA ARG A 71 -11.23 -6.60 -17.66
C ARG A 71 -12.28 -6.93 -16.58
N ASP A 72 -12.30 -8.18 -16.12
CA ASP A 72 -13.14 -8.58 -14.99
C ASP A 72 -12.70 -7.89 -13.69
N HIS A 73 -11.39 -7.85 -13.43
CA HIS A 73 -10.82 -7.05 -12.35
C HIS A 73 -11.22 -5.56 -12.44
N GLN A 74 -11.07 -4.94 -13.62
CA GLN A 74 -11.45 -3.53 -13.82
C GLN A 74 -12.94 -3.29 -13.52
N LYS A 75 -13.80 -4.26 -13.84
CA LYS A 75 -15.22 -4.19 -13.50
C LYS A 75 -15.45 -4.24 -11.99
N ILE A 76 -14.78 -5.15 -11.30
CA ILE A 76 -14.84 -5.24 -9.82
C ILE A 76 -14.44 -3.89 -9.20
N VAL A 77 -13.29 -3.36 -9.56
CA VAL A 77 -12.80 -2.06 -9.05
C VAL A 77 -13.80 -0.93 -9.33
N PHE A 78 -14.41 -0.91 -10.52
CA PHE A 78 -15.39 0.11 -10.87
C PHE A 78 -16.68 -0.02 -10.04
N GLU A 79 -17.16 -1.24 -9.82
CA GLU A 79 -18.34 -1.51 -8.97
C GLU A 79 -18.07 -1.11 -7.51
N ASP A 80 -16.87 -1.40 -7.00
CA ASP A 80 -16.44 -0.99 -5.66
C ASP A 80 -16.40 0.54 -5.53
N PHE A 81 -15.86 1.27 -6.50
CA PHE A 81 -15.85 2.74 -6.51
C PHE A 81 -17.27 3.35 -6.49
N LEU A 82 -18.23 2.67 -7.10
CA LEU A 82 -19.63 3.11 -7.10
C LEU A 82 -20.35 2.83 -5.76
N ASN A 83 -19.94 1.81 -5.03
CA ASN A 83 -20.70 1.29 -3.90
C ASN A 83 -20.06 1.50 -2.52
N ASN A 84 -18.72 1.52 -2.45
CA ASN A 84 -17.99 1.41 -1.18
C ASN A 84 -17.43 2.76 -0.67
N GLY A 85 -17.74 3.86 -1.34
CA GLY A 85 -17.56 5.22 -0.81
C GLY A 85 -16.15 5.55 -0.31
N PHE A 86 -16.02 5.80 1.00
CA PHE A 86 -14.81 6.30 1.61
C PHE A 86 -13.67 5.27 1.58
N ARG A 87 -13.94 3.99 1.87
CA ARG A 87 -12.92 2.94 1.83
C ARG A 87 -12.22 2.89 0.46
N GLU A 88 -12.97 2.95 -0.64
CA GLU A 88 -12.40 2.92 -1.98
C GLU A 88 -11.67 4.22 -2.35
N ARG A 89 -12.06 5.33 -1.76
CA ARG A 89 -11.32 6.59 -1.90
C ARG A 89 -9.94 6.49 -1.27
N LEU A 90 -9.83 5.84 -0.13
CA LEU A 90 -8.55 5.51 0.52
C LEU A 90 -7.76 4.48 -0.30
N THR A 91 -8.41 3.42 -0.78
CA THR A 91 -7.79 2.40 -1.64
C THR A 91 -7.16 3.04 -2.88
N LEU A 92 -7.86 3.98 -3.54
CA LEU A 92 -7.30 4.75 -4.67
C LEU A 92 -6.13 5.63 -4.24
N PHE A 93 -6.21 6.28 -3.08
CA PHE A 93 -5.09 7.07 -2.55
C PHE A 93 -3.85 6.19 -2.38
N TRP A 94 -4.00 5.03 -1.76
CA TRP A 94 -2.90 4.09 -1.55
C TRP A 94 -2.40 3.44 -2.83
N SER A 95 -3.24 3.20 -3.83
CA SER A 95 -2.81 2.71 -5.13
C SER A 95 -1.93 3.71 -5.89
N ASN A 96 -2.12 5.01 -5.65
CA ASN A 96 -1.25 6.07 -6.16
C ASN A 96 0.03 6.25 -5.33
N HIS A 97 0.04 5.75 -4.12
CA HIS A 97 1.21 5.77 -3.23
C HIS A 97 2.11 4.54 -3.46
N PHE A 98 1.54 3.34 -3.44
CA PHE A 98 2.22 2.07 -3.67
C PHE A 98 2.02 1.61 -5.12
N VAL A 99 2.53 2.34 -6.08
CA VAL A 99 2.23 2.11 -7.51
C VAL A 99 2.72 0.74 -7.98
N THR A 100 1.88 0.05 -8.77
CA THR A 100 2.28 -1.07 -9.63
C THR A 100 1.65 -0.93 -11.01
N GLU A 101 2.21 -1.59 -12.02
CA GLU A 101 1.70 -1.52 -13.39
C GLU A 101 1.46 -2.93 -13.95
N TYR A 102 0.19 -3.22 -14.27
CA TYR A 102 -0.26 -4.53 -14.78
C TYR A 102 0.58 -5.04 -15.96
N TYR A 103 0.92 -4.17 -16.90
CA TYR A 103 1.64 -4.57 -18.11
C TYR A 103 3.06 -5.07 -17.84
N MET A 104 3.66 -4.71 -16.72
CA MET A 104 5.00 -5.15 -16.33
C MET A 104 5.02 -6.63 -15.91
N TYR A 105 3.97 -7.13 -15.29
CA TYR A 105 3.90 -8.52 -14.82
C TYR A 105 2.82 -9.36 -15.51
N ASN A 106 1.83 -8.74 -16.15
CA ASN A 106 0.76 -9.39 -16.94
C ASN A 106 0.11 -10.60 -16.23
N HIS A 107 -0.26 -10.42 -14.96
CA HIS A 107 -0.81 -11.48 -14.11
C HIS A 107 -2.06 -10.99 -13.35
N PRO A 108 -3.28 -11.31 -13.83
CA PRO A 108 -4.53 -10.80 -13.24
C PRO A 108 -4.70 -11.17 -11.76
N ALA A 109 -4.31 -12.38 -11.35
CA ALA A 109 -4.40 -12.81 -9.96
C ALA A 109 -3.52 -11.96 -9.03
N TYR A 110 -2.31 -11.59 -9.46
CA TYR A 110 -1.47 -10.66 -8.70
C TYR A 110 -2.13 -9.29 -8.54
N THR A 111 -2.69 -8.74 -9.65
CA THR A 111 -3.38 -7.46 -9.62
C THR A 111 -4.56 -7.46 -8.64
N PHE A 112 -5.33 -8.55 -8.63
CA PHE A 112 -6.48 -8.67 -7.72
C PHE A 112 -6.05 -8.79 -6.26
N ARG A 113 -5.05 -9.62 -5.93
CA ARG A 113 -4.53 -9.74 -4.56
C ARG A 113 -3.90 -8.44 -4.07
N TYR A 114 -3.14 -7.76 -4.92
CA TYR A 114 -2.61 -6.44 -4.63
C TYR A 114 -3.72 -5.44 -4.29
N TYR A 115 -4.79 -5.39 -5.10
CA TYR A 115 -5.95 -4.54 -4.82
C TYR A 115 -6.62 -4.87 -3.48
N ASN A 116 -6.78 -6.17 -3.17
CA ASN A 116 -7.32 -6.59 -1.87
C ASN A 116 -6.43 -6.22 -0.69
N ASN A 117 -5.10 -6.25 -0.86
CA ASN A 117 -4.17 -5.75 0.14
C ASN A 117 -4.34 -4.25 0.37
N LEU A 118 -4.48 -3.46 -0.69
CA LEU A 118 -4.78 -2.02 -0.56
C LEU A 118 -6.10 -1.77 0.18
N GLN A 119 -7.16 -2.54 -0.11
CA GLN A 119 -8.44 -2.44 0.58
C GLN A 119 -8.34 -2.80 2.06
N LYS A 120 -7.65 -3.89 2.37
CA LYS A 120 -7.53 -4.42 3.73
C LYS A 120 -6.78 -3.47 4.66
N TYR A 121 -5.76 -2.80 4.14
CA TYR A 121 -4.89 -1.91 4.90
C TYR A 121 -5.17 -0.43 4.63
N ALA A 122 -6.26 -0.10 3.93
CA ALA A 122 -6.64 1.29 3.61
C ALA A 122 -6.79 2.18 4.84
N LEU A 123 -7.28 1.59 5.93
CA LEU A 123 -7.28 2.08 7.32
C LEU A 123 -6.68 0.96 8.17
N GLY A 124 -5.72 1.28 9.01
CA GLY A 124 -5.04 0.30 9.85
C GLY A 124 -3.58 0.69 10.07
N ASN A 125 -2.78 -0.24 10.52
CA ASN A 125 -1.39 0.05 10.86
C ASN A 125 -0.52 0.24 9.60
N PHE A 126 0.05 1.44 9.45
CA PHE A 126 0.85 1.78 8.27
C PHE A 126 2.17 0.98 8.19
N LYS A 127 2.80 0.67 9.33
CA LYS A 127 4.01 -0.17 9.36
C LYS A 127 3.72 -1.56 8.80
N GLU A 128 2.63 -2.18 9.24
CA GLU A 128 2.17 -3.46 8.71
C GLU A 128 1.76 -3.37 7.23
N PHE A 129 1.17 -2.25 6.82
CA PHE A 129 0.84 -2.03 5.43
C PHE A 129 2.09 -2.03 4.53
N VAL A 130 3.14 -1.28 4.93
CA VAL A 130 4.44 -1.28 4.22
C VAL A 130 5.03 -2.69 4.18
N ARG A 131 4.97 -3.43 5.29
CA ARG A 131 5.44 -4.82 5.40
C ARG A 131 4.75 -5.76 4.41
N ILE A 132 3.45 -5.70 4.34
CA ILE A 132 2.66 -6.59 3.47
C ILE A 132 2.79 -6.22 1.99
N ILE A 133 2.74 -4.91 1.68
CA ILE A 133 2.72 -4.48 0.28
C ILE A 133 4.07 -4.71 -0.42
N GLY A 134 5.18 -4.65 0.31
CA GLY A 134 6.50 -4.86 -0.27
C GLY A 134 6.78 -6.31 -0.66
N LEU A 135 6.12 -7.26 -0.02
CA LEU A 135 6.18 -8.69 -0.39
C LEU A 135 5.00 -9.13 -1.26
N ASP A 136 4.13 -8.20 -1.69
CA ASP A 136 3.07 -8.51 -2.63
C ASP A 136 3.66 -8.93 -3.99
N ASP A 137 3.08 -9.98 -4.60
CA ASP A 137 3.58 -10.53 -5.86
C ASP A 137 3.65 -9.49 -7.00
N ALA A 138 2.66 -8.58 -7.07
CA ALA A 138 2.64 -7.51 -8.07
C ALA A 138 3.78 -6.52 -7.83
N MET A 139 4.05 -6.15 -6.57
CA MET A 139 5.13 -5.26 -6.17
C MET A 139 6.50 -5.88 -6.41
N LEU A 140 6.71 -7.14 -6.00
CA LEU A 140 7.95 -7.88 -6.24
C LEU A 140 8.28 -7.99 -7.73
N MET A 141 7.27 -8.14 -8.59
CA MET A 141 7.46 -8.16 -10.03
C MET A 141 7.70 -6.77 -10.61
N TYR A 142 6.96 -5.76 -10.15
CA TYR A 142 7.03 -4.40 -10.69
C TYR A 142 8.36 -3.71 -10.39
N LEU A 143 8.86 -3.85 -9.17
CA LEU A 143 10.11 -3.23 -8.70
C LEU A 143 11.32 -4.19 -8.72
N ASN A 144 11.24 -5.28 -9.48
CA ASN A 144 12.32 -6.25 -9.67
C ASN A 144 12.80 -6.92 -8.36
N GLY A 145 12.00 -6.93 -7.31
CA GLY A 145 12.28 -7.67 -6.07
C GLY A 145 12.42 -9.18 -6.32
N TYR A 146 11.67 -9.72 -7.29
CA TYR A 146 11.80 -11.08 -7.76
C TYR A 146 13.20 -11.42 -8.34
N GLU A 147 13.93 -10.44 -8.84
CA GLU A 147 15.28 -10.59 -9.38
C GLU A 147 16.37 -10.38 -8.32
N ASN A 148 16.01 -9.90 -7.11
CA ASN A 148 16.92 -9.57 -6.04
C ASN A 148 17.47 -10.84 -5.37
N LYS A 149 18.79 -11.06 -5.44
CA LYS A 149 19.46 -12.26 -4.94
C LYS A 149 20.86 -11.96 -4.42
N ASN A 150 21.37 -12.80 -3.53
CA ASN A 150 22.65 -12.63 -2.82
C ASN A 150 23.88 -12.33 -3.68
N ASN A 151 23.95 -12.89 -4.89
CA ASN A 151 25.06 -12.67 -5.81
C ASN A 151 24.83 -11.53 -6.82
N ALA A 152 23.68 -10.90 -6.80
CA ALA A 152 23.31 -9.74 -7.62
C ALA A 152 22.15 -8.98 -6.94
N PRO A 153 22.41 -8.25 -5.85
CA PRO A 153 21.41 -7.43 -5.20
C PRO A 153 20.84 -6.38 -6.16
N ASN A 154 19.53 -6.17 -6.09
CA ASN A 154 18.80 -5.20 -6.89
C ASN A 154 18.25 -4.09 -5.99
N GLU A 155 18.68 -2.86 -6.21
CA GLU A 155 18.34 -1.71 -5.36
C GLU A 155 16.97 -1.09 -5.67
N ASN A 156 16.27 -1.52 -6.70
CA ASN A 156 15.08 -0.82 -7.16
C ASN A 156 14.02 -0.70 -6.04
N TYR A 157 13.62 -1.83 -5.46
CA TYR A 157 12.63 -1.79 -4.38
C TYR A 157 13.16 -1.07 -3.12
N SER A 158 14.41 -1.26 -2.72
CA SER A 158 14.96 -0.60 -1.53
C SER A 158 15.00 0.93 -1.69
N ARG A 159 15.28 1.41 -2.89
CA ARG A 159 15.23 2.83 -3.22
C ARG A 159 13.81 3.36 -3.13
N GLU A 160 12.85 2.70 -3.78
CA GLU A 160 11.45 3.12 -3.76
C GLU A 160 10.81 3.02 -2.36
N LEU A 161 11.24 2.06 -1.54
CA LEU A 161 10.83 1.96 -0.13
C LEU A 161 11.14 3.25 0.62
N TYR A 162 12.31 3.85 0.40
CA TYR A 162 12.70 5.09 1.05
C TYR A 162 12.16 6.33 0.33
N GLU A 163 12.33 6.42 -0.98
CA GLU A 163 12.03 7.63 -1.75
C GLU A 163 10.53 7.87 -1.93
N LEU A 164 9.75 6.84 -2.26
CA LEU A 164 8.34 7.00 -2.59
C LEU A 164 7.40 6.54 -1.49
N PHE A 165 7.78 5.51 -0.72
CA PHE A 165 6.82 4.86 0.17
C PHE A 165 6.92 5.32 1.63
N THR A 166 8.10 5.79 2.09
CA THR A 166 8.25 6.09 3.53
C THR A 166 8.88 7.43 3.87
N LEU A 167 10.00 7.82 3.28
CA LEU A 167 10.78 8.97 3.72
C LEU A 167 10.63 10.22 2.82
N GLY A 168 10.50 9.99 1.52
CA GLY A 168 10.62 11.03 0.50
C GLY A 168 12.03 11.11 -0.09
N GLU A 169 12.14 11.54 -1.35
CA GLU A 169 13.40 11.62 -2.09
C GLU A 169 14.45 12.47 -1.36
N GLY A 170 15.67 11.93 -1.18
CA GLY A 170 16.81 12.62 -0.56
C GLY A 170 16.68 12.88 0.93
N ASN A 171 15.77 12.22 1.62
CA ASN A 171 15.41 12.55 3.01
C ASN A 171 15.79 11.46 4.01
N GLY A 172 16.92 11.62 4.68
CA GLY A 172 17.32 10.85 5.87
C GLY A 172 17.87 9.45 5.61
N TYR A 173 18.27 9.12 4.39
CA TYR A 173 18.97 7.90 4.00
C TYR A 173 20.17 8.20 3.11
N SER A 174 21.14 7.29 3.07
CA SER A 174 22.32 7.32 2.21
C SER A 174 22.21 6.28 1.08
N GLN A 175 23.11 6.37 0.10
CA GLN A 175 23.25 5.32 -0.91
C GLN A 175 23.66 3.98 -0.29
N ASP A 176 24.48 4.00 0.76
CA ASP A 176 24.88 2.79 1.48
C ASP A 176 23.68 2.14 2.18
N ASP A 177 22.77 2.92 2.78
CA ASP A 177 21.53 2.39 3.36
C ASP A 177 20.66 1.68 2.30
N ILE A 178 20.57 2.24 1.08
CA ILE A 178 19.85 1.61 -0.03
C ILE A 178 20.49 0.28 -0.42
N THR A 179 21.81 0.26 -0.59
CA THR A 179 22.56 -0.93 -1.01
C THR A 179 22.47 -2.05 0.03
N GLU A 180 22.67 -1.71 1.32
CA GLU A 180 22.60 -2.67 2.42
C GLU A 180 21.16 -3.20 2.62
N THR A 181 20.17 -2.32 2.45
CA THR A 181 18.75 -2.74 2.43
C THR A 181 18.48 -3.69 1.27
N ALA A 182 18.97 -3.41 0.07
CA ALA A 182 18.79 -4.32 -1.07
C ALA A 182 19.34 -5.72 -0.78
N ARG A 183 20.47 -5.84 -0.06
CA ARG A 183 21.04 -7.11 0.41
C ARG A 183 20.11 -7.82 1.39
N ALA A 184 19.53 -7.10 2.34
CA ALA A 184 18.61 -7.64 3.32
C ALA A 184 17.28 -8.12 2.69
N LEU A 185 16.90 -7.55 1.55
CA LEU A 185 15.68 -7.88 0.81
C LEU A 185 15.89 -9.00 -0.23
N THR A 186 17.02 -9.66 -0.28
CA THR A 186 17.30 -10.77 -1.19
C THR A 186 16.51 -12.02 -0.82
N GLY A 187 16.28 -12.91 -1.79
CA GLY A 187 15.71 -14.23 -1.55
C GLY A 187 14.23 -14.40 -1.87
N TYR A 188 13.44 -13.35 -2.08
CA TYR A 188 12.03 -13.46 -2.48
C TYR A 188 11.89 -13.70 -3.98
N ASN A 189 12.37 -14.87 -4.44
CA ASN A 189 12.48 -15.18 -5.86
C ASN A 189 12.19 -16.66 -6.22
N SER A 190 11.53 -17.40 -5.34
CA SER A 190 11.01 -18.71 -5.65
C SER A 190 9.57 -18.58 -6.17
N ARG A 191 9.34 -19.02 -7.40
CA ARG A 191 8.05 -18.93 -8.08
C ARG A 191 7.80 -20.18 -8.91
N GLN A 192 6.81 -20.95 -8.52
CA GLN A 192 6.44 -22.16 -9.27
C GLN A 192 5.27 -21.85 -10.20
N ASN A 193 5.45 -22.09 -11.49
CA ASN A 193 4.41 -21.97 -12.53
C ASN A 193 3.64 -20.63 -12.54
N GLY A 194 4.27 -19.53 -12.12
CA GLY A 194 3.59 -18.24 -12.00
C GLY A 194 2.64 -18.13 -10.81
N GLY A 195 2.73 -19.03 -9.86
CA GLY A 195 2.05 -18.91 -8.57
C GLY A 195 2.69 -17.86 -7.67
N PRO A 196 2.33 -17.82 -6.38
CA PRO A 196 2.88 -16.85 -5.43
C PRO A 196 4.41 -16.88 -5.36
N ILE A 197 5.01 -15.71 -5.19
CA ILE A 197 6.45 -15.58 -4.98
C ILE A 197 6.75 -15.87 -3.51
N THR A 198 7.71 -16.75 -3.27
CA THR A 198 8.09 -17.19 -1.93
C THR A 198 9.58 -17.02 -1.68
N PHE A 199 9.95 -17.04 -0.40
CA PHE A 199 11.34 -16.94 0.03
C PHE A 199 12.15 -18.19 -0.33
N ASN A 200 13.36 -17.97 -0.84
CA ASN A 200 14.36 -19.00 -1.15
C ASN A 200 15.64 -18.71 -0.37
N PRO A 201 15.93 -19.44 0.70
CA PRO A 201 17.10 -19.19 1.54
C PRO A 201 18.44 -19.32 0.80
N ASN A 202 18.51 -20.10 -0.29
CA ASN A 202 19.73 -20.21 -1.09
C ASN A 202 20.05 -18.95 -1.92
N ARG A 203 19.12 -17.99 -1.96
CA ARG A 203 19.26 -16.71 -2.67
C ARG A 203 19.31 -15.52 -1.71
N PHE A 204 19.23 -15.76 -0.42
CA PHE A 204 19.34 -14.75 0.63
C PHE A 204 20.83 -14.44 0.92
N ASP A 205 21.12 -13.15 1.17
CA ASP A 205 22.41 -12.72 1.69
C ASP A 205 22.36 -12.77 3.22
N ASP A 206 22.98 -13.79 3.81
CA ASP A 206 23.01 -14.08 5.24
C ASP A 206 24.19 -13.42 5.98
N SER A 207 24.94 -12.53 5.33
CA SER A 207 26.01 -11.76 5.97
C SER A 207 25.46 -10.51 6.69
N ASP A 208 26.29 -9.91 7.56
CA ASP A 208 25.92 -8.68 8.23
C ASP A 208 25.72 -7.51 7.24
N LYS A 209 24.73 -6.66 7.53
CA LYS A 209 24.40 -5.44 6.81
C LYS A 209 24.31 -4.29 7.80
N THR A 210 24.69 -3.09 7.36
CA THR A 210 24.56 -1.87 8.18
C THR A 210 23.51 -0.96 7.58
N ILE A 211 22.38 -0.81 8.27
CA ILE A 211 21.23 0.01 7.83
C ILE A 211 20.95 1.04 8.93
N PHE A 212 20.95 2.32 8.57
CA PHE A 212 20.77 3.45 9.49
C PHE A 212 21.68 3.38 10.74
N GLY A 213 22.92 2.89 10.56
CA GLY A 213 23.92 2.74 11.64
C GLY A 213 23.78 1.49 12.50
N ARG A 214 22.78 0.65 12.24
CA ARG A 214 22.58 -0.64 12.94
C ARG A 214 23.18 -1.78 12.12
N THR A 215 24.05 -2.56 12.73
CA THR A 215 24.72 -3.68 12.06
C THR A 215 24.22 -5.03 12.59
N GLY A 216 23.88 -5.94 11.67
CA GLY A 216 23.44 -7.29 11.98
C GLY A 216 23.08 -8.07 10.71
N ASN A 217 22.76 -9.35 10.88
CA ASN A 217 22.26 -10.18 9.77
C ASN A 217 20.74 -9.93 9.59
N TRP A 218 20.41 -8.75 9.03
CA TRP A 218 19.05 -8.29 8.86
C TRP A 218 18.36 -8.97 7.68
N ASP A 219 17.07 -9.28 7.87
CA ASP A 219 16.15 -9.72 6.83
C ASP A 219 15.09 -8.65 6.51
N TYR A 220 14.06 -9.03 5.75
CA TYR A 220 12.98 -8.11 5.34
C TYR A 220 12.23 -7.50 6.53
N ASP A 221 11.88 -8.34 7.51
CA ASP A 221 11.11 -7.89 8.68
C ASP A 221 11.93 -6.95 9.55
N ASP A 222 13.22 -7.26 9.73
CA ASP A 222 14.17 -6.40 10.44
C ASP A 222 14.33 -5.04 9.75
N VAL A 223 14.40 -5.00 8.41
CA VAL A 223 14.45 -3.74 7.64
C VAL A 223 13.27 -2.84 7.96
N ILE A 224 12.05 -3.39 7.95
CA ILE A 224 10.86 -2.62 8.26
C ILE A 224 10.88 -2.13 9.72
N ASP A 225 11.30 -2.99 10.66
CA ASP A 225 11.39 -2.61 12.07
C ASP A 225 12.42 -1.50 12.29
N ILE A 226 13.63 -1.64 11.75
CA ILE A 226 14.69 -0.64 11.84
C ILE A 226 14.25 0.69 11.20
N LEU A 227 13.64 0.65 10.03
CA LEU A 227 13.16 1.84 9.33
C LEU A 227 12.17 2.64 10.19
N PHE A 228 11.17 1.98 10.76
CA PHE A 228 10.17 2.64 11.58
C PHE A 228 10.68 3.07 12.97
N GLU A 229 11.68 2.39 13.52
CA GLU A 229 12.33 2.80 14.77
C GLU A 229 13.25 4.01 14.57
N GLU A 230 14.10 3.99 13.53
CA GLU A 230 15.14 5.02 13.32
C GLU A 230 14.61 6.26 12.58
N LYS A 231 13.50 6.16 11.86
CA LYS A 231 12.99 7.21 10.97
C LYS A 231 11.52 7.58 11.23
N SER A 232 11.00 7.27 12.40
CA SER A 232 9.60 7.50 12.78
C SER A 232 9.09 8.91 12.46
N ASP A 233 9.86 9.95 12.81
CA ASP A 233 9.50 11.35 12.58
C ASP A 233 9.40 11.70 11.08
N LEU A 234 10.35 11.20 10.28
CA LEU A 234 10.38 11.45 8.84
C LEU A 234 9.21 10.74 8.14
N ILE A 235 8.97 9.47 8.48
CA ILE A 235 7.84 8.68 7.96
C ILE A 235 6.53 9.38 8.28
N SER A 236 6.32 9.74 9.55
CA SER A 236 5.08 10.36 10.00
C SER A 236 4.82 11.71 9.33
N ASN A 237 5.84 12.55 9.23
CA ASN A 237 5.73 13.84 8.53
C ASN A 237 5.38 13.65 7.05
N PHE A 238 6.05 12.71 6.37
CA PHE A 238 5.84 12.42 4.95
C PHE A 238 4.43 11.91 4.68
N ILE A 239 3.96 10.93 5.45
CA ILE A 239 2.63 10.31 5.27
C ILE A 239 1.52 11.28 5.66
N CYS A 240 1.60 11.92 6.82
CA CYS A 240 0.61 12.92 7.25
C CYS A 240 0.50 14.08 6.26
N THR A 241 1.62 14.54 5.70
CA THR A 241 1.64 15.57 4.65
C THR A 241 0.90 15.10 3.39
N LYS A 242 1.13 13.87 2.94
CA LYS A 242 0.46 13.29 1.76
C LYS A 242 -1.06 13.17 1.98
N ILE A 243 -1.47 12.62 3.11
CA ILE A 243 -2.89 12.48 3.49
C ILE A 243 -3.55 13.85 3.58
N TYR A 244 -2.93 14.81 4.27
CA TYR A 244 -3.45 16.17 4.39
C TYR A 244 -3.65 16.84 3.02
N LYS A 245 -2.64 16.78 2.15
CA LYS A 245 -2.73 17.34 0.80
C LYS A 245 -3.85 16.72 -0.02
N HIS A 246 -4.08 15.43 0.11
CA HIS A 246 -5.11 14.73 -0.67
C HIS A 246 -6.53 15.00 -0.15
N PHE A 247 -6.75 14.91 1.16
CA PHE A 247 -8.10 14.93 1.72
C PHE A 247 -8.52 16.31 2.27
N VAL A 248 -7.56 17.15 2.70
CA VAL A 248 -7.86 18.41 3.37
C VAL A 248 -7.58 19.61 2.47
N SER A 249 -6.29 19.91 2.22
CA SER A 249 -5.89 21.12 1.47
C SER A 249 -4.53 20.92 0.79
N PRO A 250 -4.36 21.42 -0.46
CA PRO A 250 -3.03 21.47 -1.08
C PRO A 250 -2.07 22.42 -0.35
N ASN A 251 -2.60 23.39 0.38
CA ASN A 251 -1.80 24.31 1.20
C ASN A 251 -1.55 23.68 2.56
N VAL A 252 -0.31 23.28 2.80
CA VAL A 252 0.11 22.63 4.04
C VAL A 252 0.17 23.64 5.18
N ASN A 253 -0.26 23.22 6.36
CA ASN A 253 -0.06 23.94 7.62
C ASN A 253 0.90 23.10 8.48
N ASP A 254 2.12 23.58 8.66
CA ASP A 254 3.19 22.85 9.33
C ASP A 254 2.85 22.50 10.79
N GLN A 255 2.10 23.36 11.48
CA GLN A 255 1.65 23.06 12.85
C GLN A 255 0.70 21.87 12.88
N ILE A 256 -0.28 21.84 11.96
CA ILE A 256 -1.24 20.72 11.85
C ILE A 256 -0.49 19.43 11.48
N ILE A 257 0.46 19.51 10.55
CA ILE A 257 1.25 18.31 10.19
C ILE A 257 2.06 17.81 11.38
N SER A 258 2.67 18.71 12.16
CA SER A 258 3.41 18.33 13.37
C SER A 258 2.51 17.63 14.41
N GLU A 259 1.29 18.15 14.63
CA GLU A 259 0.31 17.55 15.54
C GLU A 259 -0.12 16.17 15.05
N LEU A 260 -0.51 16.04 13.76
CA LEU A 260 -0.89 14.76 13.15
C LEU A 260 0.25 13.74 13.20
N SER A 261 1.49 14.16 12.92
CA SER A 261 2.67 13.28 12.96
C SER A 261 2.93 12.76 14.37
N SER A 262 2.77 13.60 15.38
CA SER A 262 2.92 13.22 16.78
C SER A 262 1.86 12.20 17.21
N GLU A 263 0.60 12.43 16.85
CA GLU A 263 -0.50 11.48 17.10
C GLU A 263 -0.26 10.15 16.37
N PHE A 264 0.18 10.18 15.12
CA PHE A 264 0.44 8.99 14.33
C PHE A 264 1.53 8.10 14.95
N ILE A 265 2.62 8.72 15.46
CA ILE A 265 3.67 7.98 16.20
C ILE A 265 3.14 7.43 17.51
N GLN A 266 2.42 8.26 18.32
CA GLN A 266 1.88 7.85 19.62
C GLN A 266 0.89 6.69 19.51
N ASN A 267 0.15 6.60 18.41
CA ASN A 267 -0.75 5.50 18.09
C ASN A 267 -0.07 4.38 17.29
N ASN A 268 1.26 4.27 17.36
CA ASN A 268 2.04 3.20 16.71
C ASN A 268 1.75 3.08 15.20
N PHE A 269 1.68 4.21 14.50
CA PHE A 269 1.41 4.32 13.06
C PHE A 269 0.03 3.79 12.63
N GLU A 270 -0.97 3.85 13.50
CA GLU A 270 -2.37 3.58 13.13
C GLU A 270 -2.95 4.77 12.34
N LEU A 271 -3.60 4.47 11.19
CA LEU A 271 -4.10 5.46 10.23
C LEU A 271 -5.48 6.03 10.62
#